data_1f9fddffd67f0744f0e73405c5b61464
#
_entry.id   1f9fddffd67f0744f0e73405c5b61464
#
_cell.length_a   1.000
_cell.length_b   1.000
_cell.length_c   1.000
_cell.angle_alpha   90.00
_cell.angle_beta   90.00
_cell.angle_gamma   90.00
#
_symmetry.space_group_name_H-M   'P 1'
#
loop_
_entity.id
_entity.type
_entity.pdbx_description
1 polymer ?
#
loop_
_entity_poly.entity_id
_entity_poly.type
_entity_poly.pdbx_seq_one_letter_code
_entity_poly.pdbx_strand_id
1 'polypeptide(L)'
;IKTFLIDNTAFVTIEKNEELRACMGHIFPTKPFIYELQEVAITSATNDWRFGPVTKDELPFLNYEITILSRFKKVLSFNEIKIGKHGLYLRYKNHSGLLLPQVAIERNWDVTTFLQNLCIKAGVSKTTFLDPETEIYAFEALIIH
;
A
#
# COMPACT_ATOMS: atom_id res chain seq x y z
N ILE A 1 4.64 -12.57 -17.42
CA ILE A 1 5.71 -11.54 -17.47
C ILE A 1 5.19 -10.21 -18.00
N LYS A 2 4.40 -10.19 -19.09
CA LYS A 2 3.84 -8.95 -19.64
C LYS A 2 2.87 -8.24 -18.68
N THR A 3 2.11 -8.97 -17.88
CA THR A 3 1.15 -8.41 -16.92
C THR A 3 1.85 -7.70 -15.74
N PHE A 4 3.00 -8.23 -15.30
CA PHE A 4 3.82 -7.61 -14.25
C PHE A 4 4.47 -6.29 -14.66
N LEU A 5 4.60 -6.03 -15.95
CA LEU A 5 5.36 -4.88 -16.44
C LEU A 5 4.55 -3.59 -16.57
N ILE A 6 3.22 -3.67 -16.53
CA ILE A 6 2.37 -2.54 -16.91
C ILE A 6 1.43 -2.07 -15.80
N ASP A 7 0.89 -2.98 -14.98
CA ASP A 7 -0.22 -2.67 -14.07
C ASP A 7 0.14 -2.79 -12.58
N ASN A 8 1.38 -3.12 -12.25
CA ASN A 8 1.79 -3.31 -10.87
C ASN A 8 2.55 -2.09 -10.35
N THR A 9 2.40 -1.83 -9.08
CA THR A 9 3.20 -0.84 -8.37
C THR A 9 3.87 -1.48 -7.17
N ALA A 10 4.81 -0.79 -6.55
CA ALA A 10 5.57 -1.33 -5.45
C ALA A 10 5.77 -0.32 -4.33
N PHE A 11 5.89 -0.85 -3.11
CA PHE A 11 6.44 -0.17 -1.95
C PHE A 11 7.76 -0.86 -1.58
N VAL A 12 8.76 -0.07 -1.26
CA VAL A 12 10.03 -0.57 -0.75
C VAL A 12 10.17 -0.14 0.69
N THR A 13 10.21 -1.11 1.59
CA THR A 13 10.42 -0.91 3.02
C THR A 13 11.86 -1.22 3.36
N ILE A 14 12.51 -0.34 4.09
CA ILE A 14 13.86 -0.51 4.59
C ILE A 14 13.77 -0.57 6.11
N GLU A 15 14.32 -1.61 6.71
CA GLU A 15 14.41 -1.80 8.14
C GLU A 15 15.87 -1.77 8.59
N LYS A 16 16.11 -1.23 9.77
CA LYS A 16 17.40 -1.23 10.43
C LYS A 16 17.22 -1.78 11.84
N ASN A 17 17.89 -2.90 12.15
CA ASN A 17 17.74 -3.56 13.45
C ASN A 17 16.27 -3.86 13.80
N GLU A 18 15.52 -4.37 12.83
CA GLU A 18 14.09 -4.73 12.94
C GLU A 18 13.14 -3.53 13.14
N GLU A 19 13.64 -2.31 13.03
CA GLU A 19 12.83 -1.10 13.09
C GLU A 19 12.69 -0.45 11.73
N LEU A 20 11.53 0.18 11.49
CA LEU A 20 11.28 0.90 10.23
C LEU A 20 12.30 2.03 10.06
N ARG A 21 13.05 1.99 8.96
CA ARG A 21 14.03 3.01 8.61
C ARG A 21 13.57 3.90 7.45
N ALA A 22 12.84 3.33 6.49
CA ALA A 22 12.24 4.06 5.38
C ALA A 22 11.18 3.20 4.70
N CYS A 23 10.16 3.84 4.13
CA CYS A 23 9.17 3.17 3.31
C CYS A 23 8.51 4.16 2.37
N MET A 24 8.64 3.95 1.07
CA MET A 24 8.01 4.76 0.04
C MET A 24 7.46 3.88 -1.06
N GLY A 25 6.50 4.40 -1.80
CA GLY A 25 5.91 3.73 -2.94
C GLY A 25 4.91 4.59 -3.67
N HIS A 26 4.45 4.08 -4.80
CA HIS A 26 3.38 4.69 -5.57
C HIS A 26 2.14 3.81 -5.53
N ILE A 27 0.96 4.43 -5.43
CA ILE A 27 -0.31 3.72 -5.44
C ILE A 27 -0.71 3.37 -6.87
N PHE A 28 -0.44 4.28 -7.81
CA PHE A 28 -0.73 4.08 -9.23
C PHE A 28 0.55 4.07 -10.04
N PRO A 29 0.72 3.09 -10.95
CA PRO A 29 1.90 3.04 -11.79
C PRO A 29 1.90 4.18 -12.81
N THR A 30 3.05 4.82 -12.98
CA THR A 30 3.26 5.88 -13.97
C THR A 30 4.19 5.44 -15.10
N LYS A 31 4.83 4.29 -14.95
CA LYS A 31 5.80 3.73 -15.90
C LYS A 31 5.86 2.21 -15.75
N PRO A 32 6.54 1.47 -16.65
CA PRO A 32 6.69 0.03 -16.50
C PRO A 32 7.29 -0.37 -15.15
N PHE A 33 6.82 -1.48 -14.58
CA PHE A 33 7.10 -1.92 -13.21
C PHE A 33 8.58 -1.90 -12.83
N ILE A 34 9.47 -2.32 -13.72
CA ILE A 34 10.91 -2.38 -13.39
C ILE A 34 11.49 -0.98 -13.10
N TYR A 35 11.05 0.03 -13.84
CA TYR A 35 11.48 1.41 -13.62
C TYR A 35 10.81 2.01 -12.39
N GLU A 36 9.55 1.65 -12.17
CA GLU A 36 8.81 2.02 -10.97
C GLU A 36 9.52 1.52 -9.72
N LEU A 37 9.88 0.24 -9.72
CA LEU A 37 10.57 -0.39 -8.59
C LEU A 37 11.94 0.26 -8.31
N GLN A 38 12.72 0.54 -9.36
CA GLN A 38 14.02 1.23 -9.22
C GLN A 38 13.86 2.62 -8.61
N GLU A 39 12.90 3.39 -9.09
CA GLU A 39 12.64 4.74 -8.58
C GLU A 39 12.19 4.72 -7.13
N VAL A 40 11.26 3.83 -6.79
CA VAL A 40 10.73 3.69 -5.44
C VAL A 40 11.84 3.26 -4.47
N ALA A 41 12.72 2.34 -4.87
CA ALA A 41 13.84 1.91 -4.05
C ALA A 41 14.79 3.07 -3.74
N ILE A 42 15.13 3.87 -4.73
CA ILE A 42 15.99 5.06 -4.56
C ILE A 42 15.27 6.09 -3.68
N THR A 43 14.01 6.36 -3.95
CA THR A 43 13.20 7.34 -3.20
C THR A 43 13.08 6.94 -1.72
N SER A 44 12.84 5.66 -1.43
CA SER A 44 12.81 5.16 -0.05
C SER A 44 14.12 5.42 0.67
N ALA A 45 15.25 5.14 0.02
CA ALA A 45 16.56 5.31 0.64
C ALA A 45 16.97 6.77 0.81
N THR A 46 16.48 7.67 -0.04
CA THR A 46 17.01 9.04 -0.13
C THR A 46 16.02 10.13 0.25
N ASN A 47 14.73 9.91 0.06
CA ASN A 47 13.72 10.96 0.12
C ASN A 47 12.59 10.73 1.15
N ASP A 48 12.70 9.74 2.01
CA ASP A 48 11.73 9.58 3.09
C ASP A 48 12.00 10.64 4.16
N TRP A 49 11.23 11.71 4.11
CA TRP A 49 11.41 12.88 4.99
C TRP A 49 11.26 12.58 6.48
N ARG A 50 10.62 11.48 6.82
CA ARG A 50 10.40 11.05 8.22
C ARG A 50 11.70 10.63 8.91
N PHE A 51 12.65 10.10 8.14
CA PHE A 51 13.87 9.47 8.65
C PHE A 51 15.17 10.07 8.11
N GLY A 52 15.09 10.85 7.04
CA GLY A 52 16.26 11.35 6.32
C GLY A 52 16.94 10.28 5.46
N PRO A 53 17.93 10.66 4.65
CA PRO A 53 18.61 9.75 3.73
C PRO A 53 19.37 8.64 4.46
N VAL A 54 19.34 7.45 3.86
CA VAL A 54 20.18 6.32 4.31
C VAL A 54 21.64 6.64 4.01
N THR A 55 22.51 6.42 4.98
CA THR A 55 23.95 6.59 4.82
C THR A 55 24.65 5.30 4.46
N LYS A 56 25.85 5.40 3.87
CA LYS A 56 26.64 4.26 3.47
C LYS A 56 26.99 3.33 4.64
N ASP A 57 27.21 3.91 5.83
CA ASP A 57 27.57 3.17 7.04
C ASP A 57 26.42 2.31 7.58
N GLU A 58 25.18 2.64 7.22
CA GLU A 58 24.00 1.88 7.64
C GLU A 58 23.79 0.60 6.83
N LEU A 59 24.32 0.51 5.60
CA LEU A 59 24.06 -0.57 4.65
C LEU A 59 24.19 -1.99 5.22
N PRO A 60 25.22 -2.31 6.03
CA PRO A 60 25.35 -3.66 6.61
C PRO A 60 24.25 -4.05 7.58
N PHE A 61 23.50 -3.09 8.08
CA PHE A 61 22.45 -3.27 9.11
C PHE A 61 21.05 -3.21 8.55
N LEU A 62 20.89 -3.08 7.22
CA LEU A 62 19.60 -2.92 6.58
C LEU A 62 19.02 -4.23 6.08
N ASN A 63 17.72 -4.38 6.24
CA ASN A 63 16.91 -5.39 5.56
C ASN A 63 15.92 -4.69 4.64
N TYR A 64 15.55 -5.36 3.57
CA TYR A 64 14.67 -4.80 2.54
C TYR A 64 13.46 -5.70 2.36
N GLU A 65 12.30 -5.08 2.23
CA GLU A 65 11.05 -5.74 1.88
C GLU A 65 10.43 -5.01 0.70
N ILE A 66 10.01 -5.76 -0.30
CA ILE A 66 9.29 -5.23 -1.46
C ILE A 66 7.85 -5.73 -1.38
N THR A 67 6.91 -4.82 -1.37
CA THR A 67 5.49 -5.13 -1.48
C THR A 67 5.01 -4.75 -2.87
N ILE A 68 4.64 -5.75 -3.65
CA ILE A 68 4.11 -5.56 -5.01
C ILE A 68 2.59 -5.57 -4.93
N LEU A 69 1.98 -4.47 -5.38
CA LEU A 69 0.53 -4.36 -5.44
C LEU A 69 0.03 -4.73 -6.84
N SER A 70 -1.01 -5.55 -6.89
CA SER A 70 -1.71 -5.85 -8.13
C SER A 70 -2.49 -4.63 -8.61
N ARG A 71 -3.01 -4.73 -9.83
CA ARG A 71 -3.94 -3.73 -10.38
C ARG A 71 -5.13 -3.53 -9.44
N PHE A 72 -5.53 -2.29 -9.25
CA PHE A 72 -6.70 -1.91 -8.46
C PHE A 72 -7.97 -2.15 -9.27
N LYS A 73 -8.92 -2.87 -8.68
CA LYS A 73 -10.23 -3.13 -9.26
C LYS A 73 -11.30 -2.45 -8.43
N LYS A 74 -12.16 -1.68 -9.08
CA LYS A 74 -13.27 -1.02 -8.39
C LYS A 74 -14.21 -2.05 -7.78
N VAL A 75 -14.53 -1.87 -6.50
CA VAL A 75 -15.47 -2.70 -5.75
C VAL A 75 -16.89 -2.21 -6.06
N LEU A 76 -17.69 -3.08 -6.65
CA LEU A 76 -19.09 -2.78 -6.97
C LEU A 76 -20.05 -3.28 -5.88
N SER A 77 -19.63 -4.28 -5.13
CA SER A 77 -20.36 -4.83 -3.98
C SER A 77 -19.38 -5.20 -2.88
N PHE A 78 -19.72 -4.92 -1.64
CA PHE A 78 -18.85 -5.27 -0.50
C PHE A 78 -18.68 -6.78 -0.32
N ASN A 79 -19.56 -7.60 -0.91
CA ASN A 79 -19.42 -9.05 -0.95
C ASN A 79 -18.21 -9.54 -1.74
N GLU A 80 -17.65 -8.70 -2.60
CA GLU A 80 -16.43 -9.00 -3.37
C GLU A 80 -15.18 -8.96 -2.50
N ILE A 81 -15.22 -8.26 -1.36
CA ILE A 81 -14.08 -8.08 -0.49
C ILE A 81 -13.83 -9.34 0.33
N LYS A 82 -12.61 -9.87 0.24
CA LYS A 82 -12.19 -11.06 0.98
C LYS A 82 -11.06 -10.72 1.94
N ILE A 83 -11.32 -10.90 3.22
CA ILE A 83 -10.33 -10.68 4.27
C ILE A 83 -9.13 -11.60 4.06
N GLY A 84 -7.94 -11.05 4.17
CA GLY A 84 -6.68 -11.76 3.97
C GLY A 84 -6.21 -11.82 2.52
N LYS A 85 -7.10 -11.65 1.56
CA LYS A 85 -6.77 -11.61 0.14
C LYS A 85 -6.65 -10.17 -0.37
N HIS A 86 -7.62 -9.33 -0.03
CA HIS A 86 -7.71 -7.97 -0.55
C HIS A 86 -7.18 -6.93 0.41
N GLY A 87 -6.32 -6.04 -0.09
CA GLY A 87 -6.14 -4.71 0.44
C GLY A 87 -7.19 -3.79 -0.18
N LEU A 88 -7.41 -2.65 0.45
CA LEU A 88 -8.41 -1.69 0.01
C LEU A 88 -7.81 -0.30 -0.13
N TYR A 89 -8.23 0.40 -1.16
CA TYR A 89 -7.94 1.81 -1.40
C TYR A 89 -9.26 2.57 -1.51
N LEU A 90 -9.38 3.65 -0.75
CA LEU A 90 -10.56 4.51 -0.75
C LEU A 90 -10.18 5.89 -1.26
N ARG A 91 -11.06 6.44 -2.11
CA ARG A 91 -10.99 7.83 -2.53
C ARG A 91 -12.36 8.49 -2.37
N TYR A 92 -12.37 9.61 -1.66
CA TYR A 92 -13.55 10.42 -1.43
C TYR A 92 -13.15 11.89 -1.44
N LYS A 93 -13.62 12.64 -2.45
CA LYS A 93 -13.24 14.05 -2.64
C LYS A 93 -11.70 14.18 -2.66
N ASN A 94 -11.15 14.98 -1.75
CA ASN A 94 -9.69 15.18 -1.61
C ASN A 94 -9.02 14.20 -0.66
N HIS A 95 -9.78 13.23 -0.13
CA HIS A 95 -9.30 12.27 0.85
C HIS A 95 -9.02 10.92 0.21
N SER A 96 -7.96 10.27 0.63
CA SER A 96 -7.64 8.92 0.21
C SER A 96 -6.94 8.16 1.33
N GLY A 97 -7.07 6.85 1.30
CA GLY A 97 -6.41 5.98 2.25
C GLY A 97 -6.26 4.58 1.68
N LEU A 98 -5.25 3.87 2.15
CA LEU A 98 -4.94 2.52 1.73
C LEU A 98 -4.63 1.66 2.94
N LEU A 99 -5.18 0.45 2.96
CA LEU A 99 -4.84 -0.59 3.93
C LEU A 99 -4.45 -1.87 3.21
N LEU A 100 -3.33 -2.45 3.61
CA LEU A 100 -2.83 -3.71 3.05
C LEU A 100 -3.66 -4.91 3.53
N PRO A 101 -3.65 -6.03 2.78
CA PRO A 101 -4.46 -7.20 3.12
C PRO A 101 -4.22 -7.77 4.53
N GLN A 102 -2.97 -7.78 4.97
CA GLN A 102 -2.58 -8.36 6.26
C GLN A 102 -3.13 -7.60 7.47
N VAL A 103 -3.44 -6.32 7.31
CA VAL A 103 -3.92 -5.49 8.42
C VAL A 103 -5.22 -6.03 9.01
N ALA A 104 -6.17 -6.42 8.17
CA ALA A 104 -7.44 -6.98 8.62
C ALA A 104 -7.27 -8.32 9.36
N ILE A 105 -6.33 -9.16 8.90
CA ILE A 105 -6.00 -10.43 9.57
C ILE A 105 -5.38 -10.17 10.94
N GLU A 106 -4.35 -9.34 11.01
CA GLU A 106 -3.63 -9.03 12.24
C GLU A 106 -4.54 -8.41 13.30
N ARG A 107 -5.51 -7.62 12.87
CA ARG A 107 -6.45 -6.93 13.74
C ARG A 107 -7.73 -7.73 13.99
N ASN A 108 -7.90 -8.88 13.35
CA ASN A 108 -9.09 -9.70 13.41
C ASN A 108 -10.38 -8.93 13.04
N TRP A 109 -10.31 -8.16 11.95
CA TRP A 109 -11.42 -7.37 11.45
C TRP A 109 -12.28 -8.15 10.47
N ASP A 110 -13.59 -7.93 10.51
CA ASP A 110 -14.51 -8.30 9.44
C ASP A 110 -14.51 -7.23 8.34
N VAL A 111 -15.25 -7.46 7.27
CA VAL A 111 -15.31 -6.54 6.12
C VAL A 111 -15.82 -5.15 6.55
N THR A 112 -16.86 -5.08 7.36
CA THR A 112 -17.42 -3.81 7.81
C THR A 112 -16.40 -3.02 8.65
N THR A 113 -15.73 -3.67 9.58
CA THR A 113 -14.70 -3.04 10.41
C THR A 113 -13.50 -2.60 9.55
N PHE A 114 -13.13 -3.40 8.56
CA PHE A 114 -12.07 -3.05 7.62
C PHE A 114 -12.43 -1.76 6.84
N LEU A 115 -13.64 -1.67 6.31
CA LEU A 115 -14.12 -0.48 5.61
C LEU A 115 -14.19 0.76 6.52
N GLN A 116 -14.63 0.60 7.76
CA GLN A 116 -14.65 1.70 8.74
C GLN A 116 -13.26 2.23 9.02
N ASN A 117 -12.29 1.33 9.23
CA ASN A 117 -10.90 1.73 9.49
C ASN A 117 -10.22 2.29 8.25
N LEU A 118 -10.59 1.84 7.06
CA LEU A 118 -10.15 2.45 5.81
C LEU A 118 -10.61 3.91 5.72
N CYS A 119 -11.85 4.20 6.09
CA CYS A 119 -12.35 5.57 6.16
C CYS A 119 -11.55 6.42 7.16
N ILE A 120 -11.28 5.89 8.34
CA ILE A 120 -10.46 6.57 9.35
C ILE A 120 -9.06 6.85 8.82
N LYS A 121 -8.45 5.88 8.15
CA LYS A 121 -7.14 6.04 7.51
C LYS A 121 -7.13 7.14 6.46
N ALA A 122 -8.23 7.29 5.72
CA ALA A 122 -8.40 8.34 4.72
C ALA A 122 -8.72 9.72 5.32
N GLY A 123 -8.93 9.80 6.64
CA GLY A 123 -9.25 11.05 7.30
C GLY A 123 -10.72 11.49 7.16
N VAL A 124 -11.61 10.56 6.93
CA VAL A 124 -13.06 10.82 6.78
C VAL A 124 -13.85 10.05 7.84
N SER A 125 -15.15 10.35 7.94
CA SER A 125 -16.05 9.63 8.85
C SER A 125 -16.06 8.14 8.54
N LYS A 126 -16.11 7.30 9.59
CA LYS A 126 -16.13 5.85 9.47
C LYS A 126 -17.29 5.27 8.66
N THR A 127 -18.31 6.08 8.40
CA THR A 127 -19.48 5.68 7.58
C THR A 127 -19.39 6.18 6.14
N THR A 128 -18.34 6.90 5.77
CA THR A 128 -18.18 7.46 4.42
C THR A 128 -18.14 6.39 3.33
N PHE A 129 -17.75 5.15 3.65
CA PHE A 129 -17.79 4.06 2.67
C PHE A 129 -19.20 3.75 2.14
N LEU A 130 -20.25 4.21 2.83
CA LEU A 130 -21.64 4.07 2.39
C LEU A 130 -22.10 5.19 1.46
N ASP A 131 -21.32 6.26 1.34
CA ASP A 131 -21.64 7.38 0.47
C ASP A 131 -21.47 6.96 -1.00
N PRO A 132 -22.48 7.21 -1.87
CA PRO A 132 -22.41 6.86 -3.30
C PRO A 132 -21.25 7.51 -4.06
N GLU A 133 -20.71 8.63 -3.58
CA GLU A 133 -19.56 9.32 -4.18
C GLU A 133 -18.23 8.70 -3.78
N THR A 134 -18.22 7.80 -2.81
CA THR A 134 -16.99 7.11 -2.38
C THR A 134 -16.59 6.02 -3.38
N GLU A 135 -15.35 6.06 -3.82
CA GLU A 135 -14.76 5.03 -4.66
C GLU A 135 -13.89 4.11 -3.81
N ILE A 136 -14.14 2.81 -3.89
CA ILE A 136 -13.37 1.78 -3.20
C ILE A 136 -12.81 0.82 -4.24
N TYR A 137 -11.51 0.53 -4.10
CA TYR A 137 -10.77 -0.39 -4.97
C TYR A 137 -10.17 -1.49 -4.14
N ALA A 138 -10.22 -2.71 -4.65
CA ALA A 138 -9.55 -3.86 -4.07
C ALA A 138 -8.30 -4.23 -4.86
N PHE A 139 -7.28 -4.68 -4.18
CA PHE A 139 -6.03 -5.14 -4.79
C PHE A 139 -5.47 -6.31 -3.98
N GLU A 140 -4.54 -7.04 -4.58
CA GLU A 140 -3.76 -8.08 -3.90
C GLU A 140 -2.32 -7.59 -3.71
N ALA A 141 -1.63 -8.13 -2.73
CA ALA A 141 -0.25 -7.76 -2.44
C ALA A 141 0.63 -9.02 -2.36
N LEU A 142 1.82 -8.93 -2.95
CA LEU A 142 2.88 -9.93 -2.82
C LEU A 142 4.05 -9.30 -2.08
N ILE A 143 4.46 -9.93 -0.98
CA ILE A 143 5.57 -9.44 -0.16
C ILE A 143 6.80 -10.30 -0.43
N ILE A 144 7.91 -9.64 -0.76
CA ILE A 144 9.21 -10.26 -1.02
C ILE A 144 10.22 -9.71 -0.04
N HIS A 145 10.90 -10.60 0.65
CA HIS A 145 11.96 -10.25 1.61
C HIS A 145 13.36 -10.38 1.00
#